data_01804edcfc241ff9ca4ad616e6d59b54
#
_entry.id   01804edcfc241ff9ca4ad616e6d59b54
#
_cell.length_a   1.000
_cell.length_b   1.000
_cell.length_c   1.000
_cell.angle_alpha   90.00
_cell.angle_beta   90.00
_cell.angle_gamma   90.00
#
_symmetry.space_group_name_H-M   'P 1'
#
loop_
_entity.id
_entity.type
_entity.pdbx_description
1 polymer ?
#
loop_
_entity_poly.entity_id
_entity_poly.type
_entity_poly.pdbx_seq_one_letter_code
_entity_poly.pdbx_strand_id
1 'polypeptide(L)'
;IGAESGLYIYNLRMGKYVHLRSSINDPYSLSANAIYSLCKDREGGIWIGSYFGGVNYYPRFYTYFEKYYPKGTDNGLRGKRVREFCQDNQGILWIGTEDGGLNRFNPKTKTFSFFTPSSAFTNVHGLCLIGDHLWVGTFSKGVKVVDTRTGAIVKTYQKTDSPRSLIDNSVFSICCTTTGDIYLGTLFGLLRYNKQSDDFDRIPELNG
;
A
#
# COMPACT_ATOMS: atom_id res chain seq x y z
N ILE A 1 -33.57 -2.85 -9.78
CA ILE A 1 -34.65 -1.85 -9.57
C ILE A 1 -33.98 -0.56 -9.15
N GLY A 2 -34.15 0.50 -9.92
CA GLY A 2 -33.74 1.86 -9.54
C GLY A 2 -34.83 2.51 -8.67
N ALA A 3 -34.38 3.26 -7.66
CA ALA A 3 -35.24 4.03 -6.77
C ALA A 3 -34.55 5.35 -6.38
N GLU A 4 -35.25 6.26 -5.74
CA GLU A 4 -34.64 7.49 -5.21
C GLU A 4 -33.68 7.24 -4.06
N SER A 5 -33.79 6.08 -3.40
CA SER A 5 -32.93 5.68 -2.29
C SER A 5 -31.69 4.87 -2.68
N GLY A 6 -31.52 4.55 -3.98
CA GLY A 6 -30.41 3.74 -4.49
C GLY A 6 -30.83 2.69 -5.50
N LEU A 7 -29.91 1.76 -5.77
CA LEU A 7 -30.12 0.62 -6.67
C LEU A 7 -30.31 -0.67 -5.85
N TYR A 8 -31.41 -1.38 -6.15
CA TYR A 8 -31.70 -2.68 -5.55
C TYR A 8 -31.44 -3.79 -6.56
N ILE A 9 -30.57 -4.72 -6.23
CA ILE A 9 -30.30 -5.94 -7.00
C ILE A 9 -30.98 -7.11 -6.27
N TYR A 10 -32.09 -7.59 -6.82
CA TYR A 10 -32.90 -8.64 -6.21
C TYR A 10 -32.58 -10.00 -6.82
N ASN A 11 -32.28 -10.99 -6.00
CA ASN A 11 -32.11 -12.37 -6.41
C ASN A 11 -33.46 -13.10 -6.29
N LEU A 12 -34.09 -13.36 -7.44
CA LEU A 12 -35.43 -13.98 -7.50
C LEU A 12 -35.47 -15.41 -6.92
N ARG A 13 -34.36 -16.16 -7.01
CA ARG A 13 -34.30 -17.54 -6.49
C ARG A 13 -34.16 -17.60 -4.97
N MET A 14 -33.41 -16.67 -4.41
CA MET A 14 -33.09 -16.68 -2.98
C MET A 14 -34.00 -15.76 -2.16
N GLY A 15 -34.84 -14.94 -2.80
CA GLY A 15 -35.66 -13.94 -2.12
C GLY A 15 -34.88 -12.83 -1.41
N LYS A 16 -33.58 -12.68 -1.72
CA LYS A 16 -32.69 -11.69 -1.09
C LYS A 16 -32.35 -10.56 -2.06
N TYR A 17 -32.05 -9.41 -1.51
CA TYR A 17 -31.57 -8.28 -2.31
C TYR A 17 -30.29 -7.66 -1.73
N VAL A 18 -29.56 -6.96 -2.58
CA VAL A 18 -28.47 -6.06 -2.23
C VAL A 18 -28.92 -4.65 -2.53
N HIS A 19 -28.71 -3.74 -1.61
CA HIS A 19 -29.02 -2.32 -1.75
C HIS A 19 -27.72 -1.53 -1.90
N LEU A 20 -27.48 -1.01 -3.09
CA LEU A 20 -26.32 -0.17 -3.40
C LEU A 20 -26.71 1.30 -3.26
N ARG A 21 -25.85 2.08 -2.58
CA ARG A 21 -26.06 3.50 -2.33
C ARG A 21 -24.78 4.29 -2.59
N SER A 22 -24.94 5.58 -2.81
CA SER A 22 -23.83 6.53 -2.83
C SER A 22 -23.17 6.63 -1.46
N SER A 23 -21.85 6.68 -1.44
CA SER A 23 -21.02 6.86 -0.24
C SER A 23 -19.87 7.79 -0.55
N ILE A 24 -19.72 8.85 0.23
CA ILE A 24 -18.63 9.82 0.07
C ILE A 24 -17.24 9.19 0.31
N ASN A 25 -17.22 8.11 1.09
CA ASN A 25 -15.99 7.42 1.45
C ASN A 25 -15.66 6.23 0.53
N ASP A 26 -16.52 5.97 -0.48
CA ASP A 26 -16.31 4.91 -1.46
C ASP A 26 -16.42 5.46 -2.89
N PRO A 27 -15.28 5.73 -3.55
CA PRO A 27 -15.27 6.26 -4.93
C PRO A 27 -15.83 5.28 -5.97
N TYR A 28 -16.09 4.03 -5.57
CA TYR A 28 -16.73 3.01 -6.43
C TYR A 28 -18.21 2.81 -6.11
N SER A 29 -18.75 3.57 -5.17
CA SER A 29 -20.19 3.58 -4.89
C SER A 29 -20.95 4.33 -6.02
N LEU A 30 -22.27 4.26 -5.97
CA LEU A 30 -23.11 5.07 -6.86
C LEU A 30 -22.78 6.55 -6.74
N SER A 31 -22.75 7.25 -7.86
CA SER A 31 -22.49 8.71 -7.91
C SER A 31 -23.61 9.52 -7.25
N ALA A 32 -24.84 9.00 -7.25
CA ALA A 32 -25.99 9.55 -6.53
C ALA A 32 -27.02 8.45 -6.24
N ASN A 33 -27.90 8.67 -5.25
CA ASN A 33 -28.91 7.68 -4.86
C ASN A 33 -30.14 7.67 -5.77
N ALA A 34 -30.53 8.82 -6.31
CA ALA A 34 -31.73 8.90 -7.14
C ALA A 34 -31.49 8.28 -8.53
N ILE A 35 -31.95 7.06 -8.75
CA ILE A 35 -31.77 6.30 -9.98
C ILE A 35 -33.00 6.41 -10.86
N TYR A 36 -32.83 6.98 -12.05
CA TYR A 36 -33.91 7.27 -12.98
C TYR A 36 -33.97 6.33 -14.18
N SER A 37 -32.85 5.78 -14.60
CA SER A 37 -32.81 4.90 -15.75
C SER A 37 -31.86 3.74 -15.59
N LEU A 38 -32.20 2.61 -16.19
CA LEU A 38 -31.40 1.40 -16.24
C LEU A 38 -31.38 0.85 -17.65
N CYS A 39 -30.25 0.51 -18.18
CA CYS A 39 -30.10 -0.13 -19.47
C CYS A 39 -29.10 -1.29 -19.37
N LYS A 40 -29.50 -2.46 -19.84
CA LYS A 40 -28.62 -3.60 -20.00
C LYS A 40 -27.97 -3.56 -21.37
N ASP A 41 -26.67 -3.61 -21.45
CA ASP A 41 -25.96 -3.69 -22.72
C ASP A 41 -25.88 -5.13 -23.28
N ARG A 42 -25.30 -5.26 -24.48
CA ARG A 42 -25.17 -6.54 -25.16
C ARG A 42 -24.19 -7.50 -24.46
N GLU A 43 -23.25 -6.98 -23.68
CA GLU A 43 -22.28 -7.75 -22.91
C GLU A 43 -22.84 -8.19 -21.55
N GLY A 44 -24.01 -7.67 -21.19
CA GLY A 44 -24.73 -7.99 -19.96
C GLY A 44 -24.39 -7.09 -18.78
N GLY A 45 -23.64 -6.02 -19.00
CA GLY A 45 -23.42 -4.95 -18.05
C GLY A 45 -24.68 -4.07 -17.90
N ILE A 46 -24.79 -3.36 -16.80
CA ILE A 46 -25.92 -2.48 -16.49
C ILE A 46 -25.43 -1.02 -16.42
N TRP A 47 -25.99 -0.20 -17.28
CA TRP A 47 -25.85 1.25 -17.26
C TRP A 47 -26.91 1.85 -16.36
N ILE A 48 -26.51 2.74 -15.46
CA ILE A 48 -27.36 3.28 -14.40
C ILE A 48 -27.29 4.80 -14.48
N GLY A 49 -28.36 5.43 -14.94
CA GLY A 49 -28.50 6.88 -14.98
C GLY A 49 -29.07 7.41 -13.67
N SER A 50 -28.37 8.36 -13.06
CA SER A 50 -28.78 9.02 -11.82
C SER A 50 -29.16 10.49 -12.07
N TYR A 51 -29.99 11.06 -11.19
CA TYR A 51 -30.57 12.40 -11.41
C TYR A 51 -29.50 13.53 -11.46
N PHE A 52 -28.57 13.53 -10.50
CA PHE A 52 -27.51 14.53 -10.46
C PHE A 52 -26.09 13.97 -10.55
N GLY A 53 -25.93 12.66 -10.52
CA GLY A 53 -24.64 11.99 -10.46
C GLY A 53 -24.11 11.47 -11.81
N GLY A 54 -24.79 11.79 -12.93
CA GLY A 54 -24.40 11.29 -14.24
C GLY A 54 -24.68 9.80 -14.43
N VAL A 55 -23.72 9.06 -14.96
CA VAL A 55 -23.87 7.65 -15.34
C VAL A 55 -22.91 6.76 -14.56
N ASN A 56 -23.41 5.64 -14.07
CA ASN A 56 -22.63 4.56 -13.46
C ASN A 56 -22.71 3.31 -14.33
N TYR A 57 -21.68 2.51 -14.32
CA TYR A 57 -21.64 1.23 -15.02
C TYR A 57 -21.39 0.08 -14.05
N TYR A 58 -22.28 -0.89 -14.04
CA TYR A 58 -22.16 -2.12 -13.26
C TYR A 58 -21.82 -3.28 -14.22
N PRO A 59 -20.57 -3.76 -14.25
CA PRO A 59 -20.13 -4.78 -15.19
C PRO A 59 -20.76 -6.14 -14.88
N ARG A 60 -21.05 -6.94 -15.92
CA ARG A 60 -21.52 -8.32 -15.75
C ARG A 60 -20.53 -9.21 -15.03
N PHE A 61 -19.23 -9.03 -15.33
CA PHE A 61 -18.15 -9.75 -14.71
C PHE A 61 -17.48 -8.85 -13.70
N TYR A 62 -17.50 -9.26 -12.43
CA TYR A 62 -16.68 -8.62 -11.42
C TYR A 62 -15.20 -8.83 -11.77
N THR A 63 -14.40 -7.81 -11.63
CA THR A 63 -12.97 -7.97 -11.63
C THR A 63 -12.60 -8.86 -10.45
N TYR A 64 -11.78 -9.88 -10.68
CA TYR A 64 -11.24 -10.75 -9.61
C TYR A 64 -10.26 -10.00 -8.69
N PHE A 65 -10.14 -8.68 -8.84
CA PHE A 65 -9.28 -7.82 -8.05
C PHE A 65 -10.05 -7.20 -6.89
N GLU A 66 -9.59 -7.47 -5.67
CA GLU A 66 -9.98 -6.68 -4.51
C GLU A 66 -9.21 -5.35 -4.53
N LYS A 67 -9.89 -4.25 -4.28
CA LYS A 67 -9.30 -2.91 -4.30
C LYS A 67 -9.14 -2.39 -2.88
N TYR A 68 -7.92 -2.01 -2.54
CA TYR A 68 -7.57 -1.36 -1.29
C TYR A 68 -7.11 0.07 -1.58
N TYR A 69 -7.75 1.05 -1.00
CA TYR A 69 -7.52 2.47 -1.25
C TYR A 69 -7.75 3.28 0.03
N PRO A 70 -7.28 4.54 0.09
CA PRO A 70 -7.52 5.40 1.24
C PRO A 70 -9.00 5.70 1.41
N LYS A 71 -9.57 5.27 2.51
CA LYS A 71 -11.01 5.47 2.83
C LYS A 71 -11.26 6.62 3.81
N GLY A 72 -10.21 7.26 4.34
CA GLY A 72 -10.34 8.25 5.40
C GLY A 72 -10.79 7.66 6.75
N THR A 73 -10.79 6.33 6.88
CA THR A 73 -11.15 5.59 8.09
C THR A 73 -9.93 4.90 8.68
N ASP A 74 -10.04 4.41 9.92
CA ASP A 74 -8.95 3.69 10.60
C ASP A 74 -8.63 2.32 9.96
N ASN A 75 -9.50 1.80 9.11
CA ASN A 75 -9.27 0.54 8.38
C ASN A 75 -9.21 0.78 6.86
N GLY A 76 -8.31 1.60 6.40
CA GLY A 76 -8.03 1.86 4.99
C GLY A 76 -6.55 2.06 4.76
N LEU A 77 -6.09 1.92 3.52
CA LEU A 77 -4.72 2.25 3.16
C LEU A 77 -4.43 3.72 3.48
N ARG A 78 -3.26 4.03 4.04
CA ARG A 78 -2.75 5.40 4.15
C ARG A 78 -1.77 5.66 3.02
N GLY A 79 -2.02 6.75 2.29
CA GLY A 79 -1.27 7.14 1.10
C GLY A 79 -1.86 6.57 -0.19
N LYS A 80 -1.67 7.32 -1.27
CA LYS A 80 -2.19 6.99 -2.61
C LYS A 80 -1.09 6.47 -3.54
N ARG A 81 0.18 6.75 -3.24
CA ARG A 81 1.34 6.39 -4.05
C ARG A 81 2.06 5.23 -3.41
N VAL A 82 1.64 4.03 -3.76
CA VAL A 82 2.28 2.80 -3.30
C VAL A 82 3.59 2.58 -4.05
N ARG A 83 4.68 2.33 -3.32
CA ARG A 83 6.04 2.15 -3.86
C ARG A 83 6.53 0.72 -3.73
N GLU A 84 6.32 0.12 -2.57
CA GLU A 84 6.94 -1.16 -2.24
C GLU A 84 6.00 -2.07 -1.44
N PHE A 85 6.22 -3.38 -1.58
CA PHE A 85 5.55 -4.42 -0.81
C PHE A 85 6.57 -5.39 -0.23
N CYS A 86 6.31 -5.85 0.98
CA CYS A 86 7.05 -6.95 1.58
C CYS A 86 6.12 -7.78 2.46
N GLN A 87 6.17 -9.11 2.32
CA GLN A 87 5.41 -10.00 3.20
C GLN A 87 6.32 -10.58 4.27
N ASP A 88 5.88 -10.52 5.52
CA ASP A 88 6.62 -11.12 6.63
C ASP A 88 6.30 -12.59 6.86
N ASN A 89 7.04 -13.22 7.76
CA ASN A 89 6.89 -14.65 8.09
C ASN A 89 5.54 -15.00 8.73
N GLN A 90 4.78 -14.01 9.19
CA GLN A 90 3.42 -14.18 9.73
C GLN A 90 2.35 -14.03 8.65
N GLY A 91 2.76 -13.71 7.42
CA GLY A 91 1.87 -13.47 6.28
C GLY A 91 1.25 -12.06 6.26
N ILE A 92 1.77 -11.15 7.08
CA ILE A 92 1.37 -9.74 7.06
C ILE A 92 2.05 -9.04 5.89
N LEU A 93 1.31 -8.26 5.15
CA LEU A 93 1.82 -7.47 4.04
C LEU A 93 2.18 -6.06 4.53
N TRP A 94 3.45 -5.72 4.40
CA TRP A 94 3.97 -4.39 4.65
C TRP A 94 3.94 -3.58 3.36
N ILE A 95 3.41 -2.36 3.42
CA ILE A 95 3.16 -1.54 2.23
C ILE A 95 3.79 -0.17 2.46
N GLY A 96 4.80 0.13 1.66
CA GLY A 96 5.45 1.44 1.64
C GLY A 96 4.73 2.39 0.70
N THR A 97 4.42 3.60 1.20
CA THR A 97 3.81 4.67 0.40
C THR A 97 4.60 5.97 0.53
N GLU A 98 4.57 6.80 -0.52
CA GLU A 98 5.25 8.10 -0.49
C GLU A 98 4.58 9.09 0.47
N ASP A 99 3.26 9.10 0.51
CA ASP A 99 2.44 10.11 1.15
C ASP A 99 1.72 9.62 2.40
N GLY A 100 1.82 8.32 2.72
CA GLY A 100 1.18 7.71 3.90
C GLY A 100 2.11 6.90 4.78
N GLY A 101 3.40 6.78 4.39
CA GLY A 101 4.42 6.07 5.15
C GLY A 101 4.31 4.56 5.07
N LEU A 102 4.55 3.87 6.19
CA LEU A 102 4.54 2.40 6.27
C LEU A 102 3.19 1.90 6.80
N ASN A 103 2.51 1.11 5.98
CA ASN A 103 1.26 0.43 6.31
C ASN A 103 1.53 -1.05 6.59
N ARG A 104 0.70 -1.63 7.44
CA ARG A 104 0.69 -3.05 7.77
C ARG A 104 -0.70 -3.60 7.48
N PHE A 105 -0.82 -4.57 6.59
CA PHE A 105 -2.09 -5.17 6.18
C PHE A 105 -2.12 -6.65 6.52
N ASN A 106 -3.16 -7.08 7.21
CA ASN A 106 -3.41 -8.49 7.45
C ASN A 106 -4.37 -9.04 6.39
N PRO A 107 -3.92 -9.89 5.43
CA PRO A 107 -4.77 -10.41 4.37
C PRO A 107 -5.89 -11.34 4.87
N LYS A 108 -5.69 -12.00 6.02
CA LYS A 108 -6.68 -12.94 6.60
C LYS A 108 -7.88 -12.21 7.19
N THR A 109 -7.62 -11.12 7.92
CA THR A 109 -8.68 -10.31 8.57
C THR A 109 -9.11 -9.12 7.73
N LYS A 110 -8.37 -8.82 6.66
CA LYS A 110 -8.55 -7.64 5.78
C LYS A 110 -8.49 -6.32 6.55
N THR A 111 -7.60 -6.25 7.54
CA THR A 111 -7.44 -5.07 8.40
C THR A 111 -6.10 -4.40 8.18
N PHE A 112 -6.13 -3.06 8.23
CA PHE A 112 -4.94 -2.22 8.23
C PHE A 112 -4.56 -1.82 9.66
N SER A 113 -3.27 -1.67 9.89
CA SER A 113 -2.69 -1.02 11.05
C SER A 113 -1.50 -0.17 10.65
N PHE A 114 -1.11 0.78 11.49
CA PHE A 114 -0.15 1.81 11.14
C PHE A 114 0.85 2.01 12.25
N PHE A 115 2.02 2.52 11.88
CA PHE A 115 3.02 2.92 12.84
C PHE A 115 2.64 4.21 13.57
N THR A 116 2.97 4.25 14.86
CA THR A 116 2.84 5.47 15.68
C THR A 116 4.20 5.78 16.29
N PRO A 117 4.74 6.99 16.11
CA PRO A 117 4.18 8.08 15.32
C PRO A 117 4.33 7.86 13.81
N SER A 118 3.36 8.30 13.04
CA SER A 118 3.37 8.19 11.56
C SER A 118 4.57 8.90 10.92
N SER A 119 5.10 9.93 11.59
CA SER A 119 6.29 10.66 11.17
C SER A 119 7.58 9.82 11.15
N ALA A 120 7.60 8.62 11.75
CA ALA A 120 8.76 7.73 11.72
C ALA A 120 9.06 7.25 10.30
N PHE A 121 8.03 7.04 9.49
CA PHE A 121 8.12 6.49 8.14
C PHE A 121 7.42 7.40 7.14
N THR A 122 8.03 8.53 6.82
CA THR A 122 7.56 9.38 5.72
C THR A 122 8.26 8.98 4.44
N ASN A 123 7.51 8.88 3.34
CA ASN A 123 8.04 8.66 2.01
C ASN A 123 8.91 7.38 1.93
N VAL A 124 8.26 6.22 2.07
CA VAL A 124 8.90 4.89 2.03
C VAL A 124 9.14 4.47 0.59
N HIS A 125 10.38 4.12 0.26
CA HIS A 125 10.82 3.77 -1.08
C HIS A 125 11.38 2.35 -1.22
N GLY A 126 11.92 1.75 -0.17
CA GLY A 126 12.48 0.42 -0.21
C GLY A 126 12.06 -0.43 0.98
N LEU A 127 11.70 -1.68 0.74
CA LEU A 127 11.38 -2.66 1.79
C LEU A 127 12.15 -3.96 1.52
N CYS A 128 12.80 -4.50 2.54
CA CYS A 128 13.38 -5.84 2.48
C CYS A 128 13.30 -6.54 3.82
N LEU A 129 12.87 -7.80 3.83
CA LEU A 129 12.78 -8.62 5.03
C LEU A 129 13.98 -9.57 5.14
N ILE A 130 14.61 -9.60 6.30
CA ILE A 130 15.66 -10.57 6.65
C ILE A 130 15.34 -11.17 8.02
N GLY A 131 15.00 -12.43 8.04
CA GLY A 131 14.48 -13.06 9.25
C GLY A 131 13.19 -12.35 9.69
N ASP A 132 13.18 -11.84 10.92
CA ASP A 132 12.06 -11.05 11.47
C ASP A 132 12.31 -9.53 11.41
N HIS A 133 13.33 -9.08 10.69
CA HIS A 133 13.71 -7.67 10.58
C HIS A 133 13.35 -7.12 9.21
N LEU A 134 12.42 -6.16 9.18
CA LEU A 134 12.05 -5.41 7.99
C LEU A 134 12.93 -4.15 7.89
N TRP A 135 13.73 -4.09 6.85
CA TRP A 135 14.51 -2.91 6.49
C TRP A 135 13.66 -1.96 5.66
N VAL A 136 13.56 -0.72 6.12
CA VAL A 136 12.69 0.31 5.54
C VAL A 136 13.53 1.50 5.11
N GLY A 137 13.68 1.68 3.81
CA GLY A 137 14.35 2.84 3.19
C GLY A 137 13.36 3.98 2.99
N THR A 138 13.81 5.19 3.34
CA THR A 138 13.01 6.40 3.23
C THR A 138 13.71 7.46 2.38
N PHE A 139 12.95 8.40 1.83
CA PHE A 139 13.50 9.47 0.99
C PHE A 139 14.42 10.45 1.73
N SER A 140 14.26 10.68 3.02
CA SER A 140 15.04 11.72 3.72
C SER A 140 15.44 11.37 5.15
N LYS A 141 15.07 10.18 5.64
CA LYS A 141 15.31 9.78 7.02
C LYS A 141 16.20 8.54 7.15
N GLY A 142 16.90 8.16 6.07
CA GLY A 142 17.76 6.99 6.01
C GLY A 142 16.99 5.69 6.04
N VAL A 143 17.56 4.70 6.73
CA VAL A 143 16.99 3.36 6.88
C VAL A 143 16.58 3.13 8.33
N LYS A 144 15.43 2.51 8.51
CA LYS A 144 14.98 1.99 9.81
C LYS A 144 14.78 0.48 9.71
N VAL A 145 15.18 -0.22 10.75
CA VAL A 145 14.95 -1.67 10.87
C VAL A 145 13.86 -1.89 11.90
N VAL A 146 12.81 -2.58 11.47
CA VAL A 146 11.64 -2.90 12.29
C VAL A 146 11.62 -4.39 12.61
N ASP A 147 11.47 -4.75 13.87
CA ASP A 147 11.12 -6.11 14.27
C ASP A 147 9.63 -6.35 13.92
N THR A 148 9.36 -7.28 13.01
CA THR A 148 8.01 -7.52 12.50
C THR A 148 7.07 -8.15 13.51
N ARG A 149 7.60 -8.82 14.54
CA ARG A 149 6.80 -9.46 15.61
C ARG A 149 6.30 -8.43 16.62
N THR A 150 7.17 -7.49 17.00
CA THR A 150 6.85 -6.47 18.01
C THR A 150 6.36 -5.16 17.40
N GLY A 151 6.73 -4.90 16.14
CA GLY A 151 6.52 -3.61 15.49
C GLY A 151 7.48 -2.51 15.95
N ALA A 152 8.48 -2.83 16.75
CA ALA A 152 9.45 -1.84 17.26
C ALA A 152 10.53 -1.51 16.22
N ILE A 153 10.95 -0.24 16.17
CA ILE A 153 12.15 0.15 15.45
C ILE A 153 13.35 -0.24 16.32
N VAL A 154 14.13 -1.20 15.84
CA VAL A 154 15.29 -1.73 16.57
C VAL A 154 16.61 -1.07 16.18
N LYS A 155 16.68 -0.51 14.96
CA LYS A 155 17.85 0.21 14.46
C LYS A 155 17.43 1.36 13.54
N THR A 156 18.30 2.38 13.48
CA THR A 156 18.18 3.50 12.53
C THR A 156 19.56 3.82 11.99
N TYR A 157 19.69 3.86 10.68
CA TYR A 157 20.92 4.26 10.00
C TYR A 157 20.67 5.56 9.25
N GLN A 158 21.58 6.50 9.42
CA GLN A 158 21.56 7.81 8.77
C GLN A 158 22.96 8.17 8.29
N LYS A 159 23.01 9.14 7.38
CA LYS A 159 24.28 9.78 7.01
C LYS A 159 24.87 10.49 8.23
N THR A 160 26.14 10.25 8.46
CA THR A 160 26.99 10.93 9.46
C THR A 160 28.33 11.29 8.83
N ASP A 161 29.26 11.83 9.60
CA ASP A 161 30.63 12.12 9.15
C ASP A 161 31.49 10.86 8.98
N SER A 162 31.03 9.71 9.45
CA SER A 162 31.71 8.44 9.25
C SER A 162 31.72 8.05 7.76
N PRO A 163 32.86 7.68 7.19
CA PRO A 163 32.95 7.23 5.80
C PRO A 163 32.18 5.92 5.54
N ARG A 164 31.83 5.20 6.61
CA ARG A 164 31.09 3.94 6.58
C ARG A 164 29.61 4.11 6.95
N SER A 165 29.13 5.34 7.10
CA SER A 165 27.70 5.65 7.26
C SER A 165 26.99 5.64 5.89
N LEU A 166 25.69 5.85 5.89
CA LEU A 166 24.95 6.10 4.63
C LEU A 166 25.59 7.28 3.87
N ILE A 167 25.73 7.16 2.56
CA ILE A 167 26.21 8.25 1.69
C ILE A 167 25.18 9.39 1.69
N ASP A 168 23.89 9.02 1.74
CA ASP A 168 22.77 9.94 1.75
C ASP A 168 21.58 9.34 2.53
N ASN A 169 20.74 10.19 3.11
CA ASN A 169 19.53 9.77 3.80
C ASN A 169 18.37 9.41 2.85
N SER A 170 18.52 9.67 1.55
CA SER A 170 17.55 9.31 0.53
C SER A 170 17.86 7.91 -0.01
N VAL A 171 17.14 6.92 0.51
CA VAL A 171 17.30 5.51 0.14
C VAL A 171 16.13 5.10 -0.75
N PHE A 172 16.40 4.89 -2.04
CA PHE A 172 15.40 4.60 -3.07
C PHE A 172 15.05 3.13 -3.21
N SER A 173 15.98 2.25 -2.87
CA SER A 173 15.77 0.81 -2.97
C SER A 173 16.57 0.07 -1.93
N ILE A 174 16.05 -1.07 -1.50
CA ILE A 174 16.77 -2.04 -0.67
C ILE A 174 16.56 -3.41 -1.30
N CYS A 175 17.66 -4.13 -1.53
CA CYS A 175 17.64 -5.48 -2.08
C CYS A 175 18.37 -6.44 -1.13
N CYS A 176 17.77 -7.59 -0.90
CA CYS A 176 18.38 -8.67 -0.14
C CYS A 176 18.62 -9.87 -1.07
N THR A 177 19.82 -10.37 -1.07
CA THR A 177 20.16 -11.58 -1.82
C THR A 177 19.71 -12.84 -1.08
N THR A 178 19.67 -13.94 -1.79
CA THR A 178 19.41 -15.28 -1.20
C THR A 178 20.48 -15.71 -0.19
N THR A 179 21.70 -15.13 -0.30
CA THR A 179 22.80 -15.31 0.67
C THR A 179 22.66 -14.41 1.90
N GLY A 180 21.66 -13.52 1.87
CA GLY A 180 21.36 -12.61 2.96
C GLY A 180 22.23 -11.34 2.99
N ASP A 181 22.90 -11.01 1.87
CA ASP A 181 23.54 -9.71 1.71
C ASP A 181 22.48 -8.64 1.46
N ILE A 182 22.74 -7.42 1.96
CA ILE A 182 21.83 -6.28 1.82
C ILE A 182 22.52 -5.19 1.01
N TYR A 183 21.86 -4.75 -0.04
CA TYR A 183 22.29 -3.64 -0.88
C TYR A 183 21.29 -2.51 -0.81
N LEU A 184 21.78 -1.27 -0.79
CA LEU A 184 20.98 -0.06 -0.71
C LEU A 184 21.34 0.86 -1.88
N GLY A 185 20.32 1.20 -2.68
CA GLY A 185 20.42 2.26 -3.68
C GLY A 185 20.08 3.60 -3.04
N THR A 186 21.05 4.52 -3.02
CA THR A 186 20.87 5.87 -2.51
C THR A 186 20.92 6.89 -3.64
N LEU A 187 20.66 8.17 -3.34
CA LEU A 187 20.76 9.25 -4.33
C LEU A 187 22.18 9.35 -4.94
N PHE A 188 23.23 9.02 -4.16
CA PHE A 188 24.63 9.21 -4.56
C PHE A 188 25.43 7.90 -4.67
N GLY A 189 24.77 6.78 -4.87
CA GLY A 189 25.46 5.52 -5.13
C GLY A 189 24.91 4.31 -4.40
N LEU A 190 25.59 3.19 -4.60
CA LEU A 190 25.24 1.88 -4.07
C LEU A 190 26.06 1.55 -2.84
N LEU A 191 25.38 1.05 -1.82
CA LEU A 191 25.95 0.59 -0.57
C LEU A 191 25.69 -0.90 -0.36
N ARG A 192 26.62 -1.60 0.28
CA ARG A 192 26.45 -2.93 0.85
C ARG A 192 26.52 -2.85 2.36
N TYR A 193 25.56 -3.43 3.04
CA TYR A 193 25.59 -3.53 4.49
C TYR A 193 26.61 -4.56 4.94
N ASN A 194 27.50 -4.16 5.84
CA ASN A 194 28.47 -5.02 6.48
C ASN A 194 27.94 -5.50 7.84
N LYS A 195 27.61 -6.79 7.91
CA LYS A 195 27.04 -7.39 9.12
C LYS A 195 28.02 -7.47 10.29
N GLN A 196 29.34 -7.53 10.02
CA GLN A 196 30.34 -7.69 11.07
C GLN A 196 30.59 -6.38 11.82
N SER A 197 30.64 -5.28 11.07
CA SER A 197 30.91 -3.95 11.62
C SER A 197 29.65 -3.13 11.87
N ASP A 198 28.49 -3.62 11.44
CA ASP A 198 27.17 -2.95 11.53
C ASP A 198 27.15 -1.56 10.87
N ASP A 199 27.78 -1.47 9.70
CA ASP A 199 27.93 -0.26 8.90
C ASP A 199 27.83 -0.55 7.40
N PHE A 200 28.31 0.36 6.53
CA PHE A 200 28.14 0.23 5.10
C PHE A 200 29.46 0.35 4.33
N ASP A 201 29.66 -0.56 3.40
CA ASP A 201 30.71 -0.48 2.39
C ASP A 201 30.16 0.21 1.12
N ARG A 202 30.93 1.14 0.59
CA ARG A 202 30.62 1.78 -0.71
C ARG A 202 30.98 0.83 -1.83
N ILE A 203 30.08 0.65 -2.79
CA ILE A 203 30.36 -0.09 -4.01
C ILE A 203 30.83 0.92 -5.05
N PRO A 204 32.06 0.79 -5.59
CA PRO A 204 32.51 1.65 -6.67
C PRO A 204 31.56 1.57 -7.88
N GLU A 205 31.36 2.68 -8.55
CA GLU A 205 30.63 2.70 -9.81
C GLU A 205 31.27 1.69 -10.76
N LEU A 206 30.47 0.79 -11.30
CA LEU A 206 30.89 -0.02 -12.43
C LEU A 206 30.96 0.91 -13.62
N ASN A 207 32.14 1.46 -13.87
CA ASN A 207 32.42 2.19 -15.09
C ASN A 207 32.27 1.20 -16.25
N GLY A 208 31.12 1.25 -16.93
CA GLY A 208 30.88 0.59 -18.19
C GLY A 208 31.22 1.50 -19.35
#